data_b3a6f91d41edd89721201a4228e3cca0
#
_entry.id   b3a6f91d41edd89721201a4228e3cca0
#
_cell.length_a   1.000
_cell.length_b   1.000
_cell.length_c   1.000
_cell.angle_alpha   90.00
_cell.angle_beta   90.00
_cell.angle_gamma   90.00
#
_symmetry.space_group_name_H-M   'P 1'
#
loop_
_entity.id
_entity.type
_entity.pdbx_description
1 polymer ?
#
loop_
_entity_poly.entity_id
_entity_poly.type
_entity_poly.pdbx_seq_one_letter_code
_entity_poly.pdbx_strand_id
1 'polypeptide(L)'
;MAILPPNSFQTELHTTPSRTTGMMRSLLLLALSALTLTSASAQNRVAVENVTLIDGTDHAPRHNVTVVLQGQNILAITSNHKEQPQGTKIVDGTGKFLIPGLWNNDLHGPAYDDAKASLLSLVSYGITTVRDMGAPLDDIVKLRAATASGALVGPRLFIAGPLMQGPIPVKMPIIVDLFSEQQARNEIKDLKQHNVDYVEVDTSLTPELYWAIADEAKLQNLPLAGHIPAKVSAWDLAKAKQRDVEHLGGRFFNILIACSSSEADLNRTIGKTYDDLLAALNEKRPLNETQFRADFDEKLLNTFDESKAQRLYSLYAKNGVAQTPTLYVLNTLWQAAKEGDNLNDRDMESGKKIFAKDLQVVGEMKRAGVPILAGTDGAYPQGGEALHSELELLVKAGLTPLQALQAASRDAATAMGVSKSVGTVERGKTADMVLLDADPLENISNTRRINAVFLRGHLYSSDELSAMRGH
;
A
#
# COMPACT_ATOMS: atom_id res chain seq x y z
N MET A 1 59.21 -19.02 16.23
CA MET A 1 60.54 -18.54 15.84
C MET A 1 60.32 -17.05 15.55
N ALA A 2 60.43 -16.16 16.55
CA ALA A 2 61.63 -15.41 16.94
C ALA A 2 62.13 -14.59 15.70
N ILE A 3 62.24 -13.27 15.71
CA ILE A 3 62.95 -12.37 16.64
C ILE A 3 62.58 -10.90 16.28
N LEU A 4 62.37 -10.02 17.29
CA LEU A 4 62.54 -8.57 17.36
C LEU A 4 63.98 -8.29 17.81
N PRO A 5 64.45 -7.03 18.05
CA PRO A 5 64.40 -5.68 17.44
C PRO A 5 65.82 -5.11 17.19
N PRO A 6 66.33 -3.86 17.36
CA PRO A 6 65.99 -2.74 18.24
C PRO A 6 66.19 -1.27 17.73
N ASN A 7 65.65 -0.32 18.53
CA ASN A 7 65.98 1.07 18.89
C ASN A 7 67.15 1.85 18.24
N SER A 8 66.92 3.20 18.03
CA SER A 8 67.82 4.24 18.61
C SER A 8 67.18 5.64 18.56
N PHE A 9 67.21 6.30 19.67
CA PHE A 9 67.21 7.68 20.19
C PHE A 9 67.80 8.78 19.28
N GLN A 10 67.22 10.02 19.31
CA GLN A 10 67.82 11.27 19.85
C GLN A 10 66.98 12.49 19.46
N THR A 11 66.50 13.19 20.42
CA THR A 11 66.78 14.47 21.11
C THR A 11 66.40 15.77 20.42
N GLU A 12 65.48 16.41 21.12
CA GLU A 12 65.18 17.82 21.39
C GLU A 12 65.79 18.95 20.55
N LEU A 13 64.90 19.92 20.21
CA LEU A 13 65.20 21.35 20.44
C LEU A 13 63.87 22.15 20.56
N HIS A 14 63.72 22.79 21.72
CA HIS A 14 62.67 23.75 22.05
C HIS A 14 62.84 25.06 21.27
N THR A 15 61.72 25.54 20.61
CA THR A 15 61.53 26.97 20.42
C THR A 15 60.06 27.29 20.55
N THR A 16 59.70 28.12 21.52
CA THR A 16 58.38 28.70 21.69
C THR A 16 58.10 29.81 20.68
N PRO A 17 56.93 29.89 20.03
CA PRO A 17 56.45 31.14 19.43
C PRO A 17 55.21 31.69 20.16
N SER A 18 55.24 32.99 20.29
CA SER A 18 54.32 33.88 20.97
C SER A 18 52.83 33.69 20.65
N ARG A 19 52.03 33.66 21.73
CA ARG A 19 50.56 33.71 21.73
C ARG A 19 50.04 35.11 21.42
N THR A 20 49.80 35.49 20.15
CA THR A 20 48.91 36.65 19.87
C THR A 20 48.31 36.69 18.48
N THR A 21 48.60 35.75 17.56
CA THR A 21 48.05 35.77 16.21
C THR A 21 46.99 34.66 15.91
N GLY A 22 46.71 33.80 16.90
CA GLY A 22 45.80 32.66 16.73
C GLY A 22 44.31 33.00 16.86
N MET A 23 43.96 34.03 17.65
CA MET A 23 42.53 34.30 17.95
C MET A 23 41.75 34.98 16.82
N MET A 24 42.41 35.81 16.00
CA MET A 24 41.71 36.44 14.86
C MET A 24 41.47 35.52 13.67
N ARG A 25 42.31 34.51 13.45
CA ARG A 25 42.08 33.53 12.37
C ARG A 25 40.99 32.51 12.68
N SER A 26 40.81 32.13 13.94
CA SER A 26 39.78 31.20 14.37
C SER A 26 38.38 31.82 14.34
N LEU A 27 38.25 33.10 14.61
CA LEU A 27 36.94 33.81 14.51
C LEU A 27 36.51 34.04 13.06
N LEU A 28 37.46 34.24 12.12
CA LEU A 28 37.11 34.38 10.69
C LEU A 28 36.69 33.04 10.06
N LEU A 29 37.32 31.92 10.46
CA LEU A 29 36.93 30.58 9.98
C LEU A 29 35.57 30.11 10.53
N LEU A 30 35.23 30.48 11.78
CA LEU A 30 33.92 30.20 12.35
C LEU A 30 32.80 31.04 11.71
N ALA A 31 33.08 32.29 11.34
CA ALA A 31 32.13 33.16 10.64
C ALA A 31 31.89 32.69 9.18
N LEU A 32 32.92 32.23 8.45
CA LEU A 32 32.78 31.67 7.12
C LEU A 32 32.05 30.31 7.11
N SER A 33 32.30 29.46 8.12
CA SER A 33 31.60 28.17 8.23
C SER A 33 30.13 28.34 8.62
N ALA A 34 29.76 29.36 9.40
CA ALA A 34 28.37 29.68 9.72
C ALA A 34 27.59 30.23 8.50
N LEU A 35 28.25 31.05 7.64
CA LEU A 35 27.63 31.53 6.41
C LEU A 35 27.44 30.42 5.35
N THR A 36 28.35 29.47 5.26
CA THR A 36 28.21 28.33 4.33
C THR A 36 27.18 27.32 4.78
N LEU A 37 27.00 27.11 6.07
CA LEU A 37 25.95 26.25 6.63
C LEU A 37 24.55 26.83 6.43
N THR A 38 24.37 28.14 6.49
CA THR A 38 23.08 28.79 6.22
C THR A 38 22.71 28.77 4.73
N SER A 39 23.69 28.88 3.82
CA SER A 39 23.45 28.82 2.37
C SER A 39 23.11 27.39 1.88
N ALA A 40 23.75 26.38 2.39
CA ALA A 40 23.45 24.98 2.06
C ALA A 40 22.07 24.53 2.57
N SER A 41 21.60 25.11 3.68
CA SER A 41 20.27 24.83 4.25
C SER A 41 19.12 25.41 3.41
N ALA A 42 19.34 26.50 2.66
CA ALA A 42 18.31 27.11 1.82
C ALA A 42 18.16 26.42 0.44
N GLN A 43 19.20 25.76 -0.04
CA GLN A 43 19.29 25.22 -1.40
C GLN A 43 18.35 24.02 -1.69
N ASN A 44 17.75 23.39 -0.65
CA ASN A 44 16.81 22.27 -0.78
C ASN A 44 15.44 22.59 -0.13
N ARG A 45 15.00 23.85 -0.19
CA ARG A 45 13.71 24.25 0.38
C ARG A 45 12.70 24.48 -0.72
N VAL A 46 11.49 23.96 -0.52
CA VAL A 46 10.32 24.19 -1.37
C VAL A 46 9.19 24.72 -0.50
N ALA A 47 8.46 25.72 -0.97
CA ALA A 47 7.27 26.23 -0.31
C ALA A 47 6.09 26.19 -1.27
N VAL A 48 5.01 25.49 -0.89
CA VAL A 48 3.72 25.51 -1.58
C VAL A 48 2.88 26.58 -0.90
N GLU A 49 2.63 27.69 -1.58
CA GLU A 49 1.96 28.86 -1.01
C GLU A 49 0.51 28.98 -1.47
N ASN A 50 -0.33 29.59 -0.64
CA ASN A 50 -1.75 29.88 -0.93
C ASN A 50 -2.61 28.65 -1.22
N VAL A 51 -2.23 27.48 -0.73
CA VAL A 51 -2.93 26.23 -1.04
C VAL A 51 -4.06 25.94 -0.06
N THR A 52 -5.11 25.25 -0.51
CA THR A 52 -6.06 24.59 0.39
C THR A 52 -5.48 23.23 0.79
N LEU A 53 -5.19 23.06 2.07
CA LEU A 53 -4.61 21.84 2.61
C LEU A 53 -5.70 20.92 3.16
N ILE A 54 -5.79 19.71 2.61
CA ILE A 54 -6.54 18.56 3.11
C ILE A 54 -5.49 17.59 3.66
N ASP A 55 -5.18 17.69 4.95
CA ASP A 55 -4.00 17.05 5.54
C ASP A 55 -4.13 15.53 5.76
N GLY A 56 -5.27 14.93 5.41
CA GLY A 56 -5.56 13.50 5.59
C GLY A 56 -6.02 13.12 6.99
N THR A 57 -6.04 14.06 7.95
CA THR A 57 -6.63 13.86 9.28
C THR A 57 -8.15 14.12 9.24
N ASP A 58 -8.80 14.12 10.41
CA ASP A 58 -10.23 14.46 10.53
C ASP A 58 -10.47 15.97 10.65
N HIS A 59 -9.44 16.79 10.51
CA HIS A 59 -9.57 18.23 10.51
C HIS A 59 -10.24 18.74 9.22
N ALA A 60 -10.96 19.84 9.34
CA ALA A 60 -11.48 20.54 8.17
C ALA A 60 -10.33 21.07 7.28
N PRO A 61 -10.55 21.19 5.96
CA PRO A 61 -9.57 21.79 5.06
C PRO A 61 -9.13 23.18 5.53
N ARG A 62 -7.83 23.45 5.42
CA ARG A 62 -7.25 24.75 5.78
C ARG A 62 -6.92 25.53 4.53
N HIS A 63 -7.54 26.71 4.38
CA HIS A 63 -7.36 27.56 3.20
C HIS A 63 -6.19 28.53 3.36
N ASN A 64 -5.58 28.92 2.24
CA ASN A 64 -4.51 29.91 2.17
C ASN A 64 -3.34 29.62 3.12
N VAL A 65 -2.93 28.35 3.20
CA VAL A 65 -1.77 27.96 3.98
C VAL A 65 -0.52 27.87 3.11
N THR A 66 0.63 27.98 3.75
CA THR A 66 1.94 27.70 3.16
C THR A 66 2.51 26.45 3.79
N VAL A 67 2.84 25.45 2.96
CA VAL A 67 3.52 24.22 3.38
C VAL A 67 4.97 24.30 2.94
N VAL A 68 5.88 24.31 3.90
CA VAL A 68 7.33 24.44 3.67
C VAL A 68 8.01 23.10 3.85
N LEU A 69 8.78 22.69 2.86
CA LEU A 69 9.60 21.48 2.85
C LEU A 69 11.07 21.85 3.04
N GLN A 70 11.79 20.97 3.75
CA GLN A 70 13.24 21.01 3.86
C GLN A 70 13.80 19.60 3.58
N GLY A 71 14.47 19.44 2.45
CA GLY A 71 14.86 18.11 1.98
C GLY A 71 13.64 17.20 1.84
N GLN A 72 13.64 16.05 2.50
CA GLN A 72 12.55 15.07 2.42
C GLN A 72 11.38 15.32 3.39
N ASN A 73 11.45 16.33 4.27
CA ASN A 73 10.49 16.48 5.36
C ASN A 73 9.68 17.77 5.27
N ILE A 74 8.47 17.72 5.81
CA ILE A 74 7.62 18.87 6.03
C ILE A 74 8.17 19.64 7.24
N LEU A 75 8.73 20.81 6.98
CA LEU A 75 9.35 21.67 7.99
C LEU A 75 8.30 22.46 8.78
N ALA A 76 7.34 23.06 8.07
CA ALA A 76 6.33 23.92 8.66
C ALA A 76 5.06 23.97 7.81
N ILE A 77 3.94 24.24 8.49
CA ILE A 77 2.65 24.53 7.87
C ILE A 77 2.13 25.81 8.56
N THR A 78 1.98 26.89 7.81
CA THR A 78 1.63 28.22 8.35
C THR A 78 0.45 28.83 7.62
N SER A 79 -0.41 29.54 8.35
CA SER A 79 -1.55 30.30 7.79
C SER A 79 -1.18 31.73 7.40
N ASN A 80 0.05 32.18 7.69
CA ASN A 80 0.50 33.52 7.41
C ASN A 80 1.54 33.51 6.30
N HIS A 81 1.39 34.40 5.33
CA HIS A 81 2.42 34.70 4.35
C HIS A 81 3.65 35.24 5.09
N LYS A 82 4.67 34.40 5.23
CA LYS A 82 5.99 34.83 5.68
C LYS A 82 6.90 34.77 4.46
N GLU A 83 7.66 35.85 4.29
CA GLU A 83 8.70 35.91 3.28
C GLU A 83 9.62 34.67 3.43
N GLN A 84 9.78 33.92 2.35
CA GLN A 84 10.60 32.71 2.36
C GLN A 84 12.09 33.08 2.24
N PRO A 85 12.98 32.34 2.87
CA PRO A 85 14.42 32.54 2.71
C PRO A 85 14.83 32.52 1.24
N GLN A 86 15.81 33.35 0.89
CA GLN A 86 16.37 33.39 -0.46
C GLN A 86 16.85 31.97 -0.89
N GLY A 87 16.53 31.58 -2.13
CA GLY A 87 16.81 30.26 -2.69
C GLY A 87 15.74 29.20 -2.42
N THR A 88 14.62 29.56 -1.77
CA THR A 88 13.45 28.69 -1.65
C THR A 88 12.73 28.61 -3.01
N LYS A 89 12.47 27.38 -3.51
CA LYS A 89 11.61 27.17 -4.70
C LYS A 89 10.16 27.38 -4.29
N ILE A 90 9.50 28.38 -4.89
CA ILE A 90 8.09 28.66 -4.63
C ILE A 90 7.22 27.91 -5.63
N VAL A 91 6.16 27.26 -5.13
CA VAL A 91 5.08 26.64 -5.89
C VAL A 91 3.80 27.38 -5.56
N ASP A 92 3.16 27.98 -6.55
CA ASP A 92 1.87 28.65 -6.38
C ASP A 92 0.74 27.63 -6.29
N GLY A 93 0.13 27.58 -5.10
CA GLY A 93 -1.02 26.72 -4.77
C GLY A 93 -2.36 27.45 -4.85
N THR A 94 -2.40 28.68 -5.38
CA THR A 94 -3.65 29.46 -5.47
C THR A 94 -4.71 28.70 -6.25
N GLY A 95 -5.86 28.46 -5.62
CA GLY A 95 -6.97 27.69 -6.19
C GLY A 95 -6.73 26.18 -6.27
N LYS A 96 -5.62 25.69 -5.70
CA LYS A 96 -5.26 24.27 -5.71
C LYS A 96 -5.45 23.62 -4.35
N PHE A 97 -5.42 22.26 -4.34
CA PHE A 97 -5.66 21.44 -3.17
C PHE A 97 -4.46 20.51 -2.94
N LEU A 98 -3.90 20.55 -1.75
CA LEU A 98 -2.77 19.69 -1.37
C LEU A 98 -3.28 18.56 -0.48
N ILE A 99 -3.04 17.33 -0.91
CA ILE A 99 -3.40 16.09 -0.19
C ILE A 99 -2.16 15.26 0.14
N PRO A 100 -2.22 14.30 1.08
CA PRO A 100 -1.18 13.29 1.23
C PRO A 100 -0.96 12.53 -0.07
N GLY A 101 0.26 12.04 -0.28
CA GLY A 101 0.55 11.10 -1.35
C GLY A 101 -0.28 9.82 -1.20
N LEU A 102 -0.78 9.32 -2.32
CA LEU A 102 -1.67 8.17 -2.34
C LEU A 102 -0.91 6.85 -2.14
N TRP A 103 -1.59 5.88 -1.53
CA TRP A 103 -1.14 4.51 -1.33
C TRP A 103 -2.00 3.55 -2.13
N ASN A 104 -1.36 2.61 -2.83
CA ASN A 104 -2.01 1.43 -3.37
C ASN A 104 -1.65 0.24 -2.47
N ASN A 105 -2.64 -0.29 -1.73
CA ASN A 105 -2.40 -1.31 -0.72
C ASN A 105 -2.55 -2.75 -1.25
N ASP A 106 -2.76 -2.90 -2.54
CA ASP A 106 -2.81 -4.18 -3.19
C ASP A 106 -2.42 -4.00 -4.66
N LEU A 107 -1.19 -4.37 -4.96
CA LEU A 107 -0.64 -4.27 -6.29
C LEU A 107 0.37 -5.39 -6.51
N HIS A 108 0.28 -6.03 -7.68
CA HIS A 108 1.27 -6.98 -8.15
C HIS A 108 2.10 -6.39 -9.29
N GLY A 109 3.39 -6.70 -9.34
CA GLY A 109 4.14 -6.56 -10.57
C GLY A 109 5.09 -5.38 -10.76
N PRO A 110 5.39 -4.48 -9.80
CA PRO A 110 6.48 -3.51 -10.02
C PRO A 110 7.83 -4.17 -10.34
N ALA A 111 8.01 -5.44 -9.97
CA ALA A 111 9.23 -6.20 -10.22
C ALA A 111 9.23 -6.99 -11.55
N TYR A 112 8.13 -6.93 -12.33
CA TYR A 112 8.03 -7.59 -13.63
C TYR A 112 8.43 -6.68 -14.79
N ASP A 113 8.77 -7.26 -15.94
CA ASP A 113 9.07 -6.67 -17.24
C ASP A 113 9.84 -5.33 -17.19
N ASP A 114 9.18 -4.18 -17.19
CA ASP A 114 9.82 -2.87 -17.08
C ASP A 114 9.50 -2.21 -15.72
N ALA A 115 10.25 -2.61 -14.69
CA ALA A 115 10.10 -2.05 -13.35
C ALA A 115 10.21 -0.53 -13.34
N LYS A 116 11.07 0.07 -14.16
CA LYS A 116 11.27 1.52 -14.21
C LYS A 116 10.02 2.23 -14.74
N ALA A 117 9.47 1.78 -15.86
CA ALA A 117 8.26 2.35 -16.42
C ALA A 117 7.07 2.19 -15.46
N SER A 118 6.96 1.01 -14.82
CA SER A 118 5.96 0.73 -13.78
C SER A 118 6.00 1.74 -12.64
N LEU A 119 7.17 1.94 -12.05
CA LEU A 119 7.37 2.86 -10.94
C LEU A 119 7.09 4.30 -11.32
N LEU A 120 7.52 4.75 -12.50
CA LEU A 120 7.29 6.11 -13.00
C LEU A 120 5.80 6.37 -13.24
N SER A 121 5.11 5.40 -13.84
CA SER A 121 3.66 5.48 -14.03
C SER A 121 2.94 5.67 -12.69
N LEU A 122 3.23 4.85 -11.68
CA LEU A 122 2.62 4.98 -10.35
C LEU A 122 2.80 6.38 -9.77
N VAL A 123 4.03 6.91 -9.81
CA VAL A 123 4.31 8.29 -9.34
C VAL A 123 3.49 9.31 -10.12
N SER A 124 3.34 9.15 -11.44
CA SER A 124 2.61 10.07 -12.29
C SER A 124 1.11 10.18 -11.97
N TYR A 125 0.56 9.14 -11.32
CA TYR A 125 -0.81 9.11 -10.79
C TYR A 125 -0.89 9.45 -9.29
N GLY A 126 0.17 10.05 -8.71
CA GLY A 126 0.18 10.51 -7.31
C GLY A 126 0.38 9.39 -6.29
N ILE A 127 0.72 8.18 -6.72
CA ILE A 127 0.99 7.06 -5.83
C ILE A 127 2.43 7.16 -5.34
N THR A 128 2.58 7.41 -4.05
CA THR A 128 3.88 7.60 -3.38
C THR A 128 4.29 6.40 -2.54
N THR A 129 3.36 5.48 -2.31
CA THR A 129 3.61 4.23 -1.57
C THR A 129 2.78 3.10 -2.16
N VAL A 130 3.38 1.92 -2.22
CA VAL A 130 2.76 0.68 -2.68
C VAL A 130 3.00 -0.42 -1.65
N ARG A 131 1.99 -1.24 -1.43
CA ARG A 131 2.10 -2.55 -0.82
C ARG A 131 2.09 -3.59 -1.94
N ASP A 132 3.24 -4.24 -2.17
CA ASP A 132 3.40 -5.28 -3.19
C ASP A 132 2.98 -6.62 -2.61
N MET A 133 1.91 -7.18 -3.18
CA MET A 133 1.21 -8.37 -2.70
C MET A 133 1.64 -9.64 -3.44
N GLY A 134 2.87 -9.71 -3.88
CA GLY A 134 3.45 -10.91 -4.46
C GLY A 134 4.44 -10.63 -5.57
N ALA A 135 5.70 -10.97 -5.30
CA ALA A 135 6.79 -10.85 -6.25
C ALA A 135 7.91 -11.87 -5.94
N PRO A 136 8.80 -12.16 -6.91
CA PRO A 136 10.01 -12.92 -6.63
C PRO A 136 10.84 -12.22 -5.57
N LEU A 137 11.22 -12.93 -4.49
CA LEU A 137 11.79 -12.35 -3.27
C LEU A 137 13.03 -11.48 -3.54
N ASP A 138 14.01 -12.02 -4.25
CA ASP A 138 15.27 -11.32 -4.54
C ASP A 138 15.06 -10.04 -5.36
N ASP A 139 14.12 -10.07 -6.30
CA ASP A 139 13.88 -8.95 -7.22
C ASP A 139 13.15 -7.83 -6.51
N ILE A 140 12.14 -8.15 -5.70
CA ILE A 140 11.41 -7.11 -4.97
C ILE A 140 12.25 -6.48 -3.85
N VAL A 141 13.13 -7.25 -3.20
CA VAL A 141 14.09 -6.73 -2.21
C VAL A 141 15.06 -5.73 -2.88
N LYS A 142 15.62 -6.08 -4.06
CA LYS A 142 16.48 -5.18 -4.84
C LYS A 142 15.72 -3.92 -5.28
N LEU A 143 14.49 -4.08 -5.75
CA LEU A 143 13.65 -2.97 -6.21
C LEU A 143 13.34 -2.00 -5.07
N ARG A 144 12.95 -2.52 -3.90
CA ARG A 144 12.75 -1.72 -2.68
C ARG A 144 14.01 -0.94 -2.30
N ALA A 145 15.18 -1.58 -2.33
CA ALA A 145 16.44 -0.90 -2.04
C ALA A 145 16.75 0.21 -3.05
N ALA A 146 16.52 -0.03 -4.35
CA ALA A 146 16.74 0.96 -5.40
C ALA A 146 15.82 2.18 -5.27
N THR A 147 14.53 1.98 -4.97
CA THR A 147 13.60 3.09 -4.74
C THR A 147 13.88 3.83 -3.43
N ALA A 148 14.27 3.11 -2.37
CA ALA A 148 14.60 3.72 -1.08
C ALA A 148 15.86 4.60 -1.13
N SER A 149 16.88 4.17 -1.90
CA SER A 149 18.10 4.95 -2.11
C SER A 149 17.96 6.10 -3.10
N GLY A 150 16.88 6.14 -3.89
CA GLY A 150 16.69 7.08 -4.99
C GLY A 150 17.45 6.72 -6.28
N ALA A 151 18.05 5.53 -6.36
CA ALA A 151 18.67 5.02 -7.61
C ALA A 151 17.61 4.80 -8.71
N LEU A 152 16.38 4.49 -8.32
CA LEU A 152 15.21 4.50 -9.18
C LEU A 152 14.15 5.46 -8.59
N VAL A 153 13.56 6.26 -9.47
CA VAL A 153 12.38 7.06 -9.11
C VAL A 153 11.19 6.13 -9.01
N GLY A 154 10.53 6.12 -7.85
CA GLY A 154 9.38 5.26 -7.62
C GLY A 154 8.81 5.42 -6.22
N PRO A 155 7.62 4.89 -5.96
CA PRO A 155 6.99 4.90 -4.65
C PRO A 155 7.83 4.17 -3.60
N ARG A 156 7.52 4.39 -2.33
CA ARG A 156 7.97 3.54 -1.23
C ARG A 156 7.33 2.16 -1.39
N LEU A 157 8.11 1.10 -1.23
CA LEU A 157 7.61 -0.27 -1.34
C LEU A 157 7.57 -0.94 0.04
N PHE A 158 6.38 -1.43 0.42
CA PHE A 158 6.20 -2.45 1.43
C PHE A 158 6.03 -3.78 0.70
N ILE A 159 6.72 -4.82 1.12
CA ILE A 159 6.86 -6.05 0.35
C ILE A 159 6.51 -7.30 1.15
N ALA A 160 5.81 -8.25 0.51
CA ALA A 160 5.56 -9.58 1.04
C ALA A 160 6.64 -10.60 0.61
N GLY A 161 7.26 -10.39 -0.54
CA GLY A 161 7.93 -11.47 -1.26
C GLY A 161 6.89 -12.32 -2.00
N PRO A 162 7.13 -13.64 -2.21
CA PRO A 162 6.19 -14.49 -2.92
C PRO A 162 4.92 -14.77 -2.12
N LEU A 163 3.81 -14.93 -2.82
CA LEU A 163 2.52 -15.37 -2.31
C LEU A 163 2.61 -16.84 -1.84
N MET A 164 2.19 -17.11 -0.61
CA MET A 164 2.15 -18.46 -0.03
C MET A 164 0.91 -19.19 -0.52
N GLN A 165 1.10 -20.21 -1.35
CA GLN A 165 0.05 -20.98 -2.00
C GLN A 165 0.04 -22.43 -1.55
N GLY A 166 -1.12 -23.10 -1.63
CA GLY A 166 -1.23 -24.55 -1.47
C GLY A 166 -0.68 -25.32 -2.68
N PRO A 167 -0.68 -26.66 -2.64
CA PRO A 167 -0.09 -27.48 -3.68
C PRO A 167 -0.94 -27.47 -4.96
N ILE A 168 -0.82 -26.41 -5.74
CA ILE A 168 -1.47 -26.27 -7.04
C ILE A 168 -0.43 -26.48 -8.15
N PRO A 169 -0.78 -27.16 -9.27
CA PRO A 169 0.15 -27.44 -10.35
C PRO A 169 0.44 -26.23 -11.25
N VAL A 170 0.07 -25.03 -10.86
CA VAL A 170 0.33 -23.77 -11.58
C VAL A 170 1.54 -23.10 -10.96
N LYS A 171 2.64 -23.01 -11.72
CA LYS A 171 3.86 -22.34 -11.28
C LYS A 171 3.92 -20.93 -11.84
N MET A 172 4.05 -19.96 -10.96
CA MET A 172 4.32 -18.57 -11.28
C MET A 172 5.50 -18.05 -10.45
N PRO A 173 6.34 -17.17 -10.99
CA PRO A 173 7.52 -16.66 -10.26
C PRO A 173 7.20 -15.94 -8.96
N ILE A 174 5.96 -15.46 -8.81
CA ILE A 174 5.46 -14.74 -7.63
C ILE A 174 4.90 -15.65 -6.54
N ILE A 175 4.91 -16.96 -6.74
CA ILE A 175 4.22 -17.92 -5.90
C ILE A 175 5.21 -18.94 -5.35
N VAL A 176 5.04 -19.29 -4.08
CA VAL A 176 5.69 -20.46 -3.45
C VAL A 176 4.63 -21.50 -3.13
N ASP A 177 4.75 -22.68 -3.78
CA ASP A 177 3.90 -23.84 -3.50
C ASP A 177 4.34 -24.53 -2.21
N LEU A 178 3.42 -24.70 -1.28
CA LEU A 178 3.64 -25.34 0.01
C LEU A 178 3.03 -26.74 0.04
N PHE A 179 3.84 -27.73 0.43
CA PHE A 179 3.46 -29.15 0.48
C PHE A 179 3.47 -29.72 1.90
N SER A 180 4.00 -28.97 2.89
CA SER A 180 4.03 -29.39 4.28
C SER A 180 4.10 -28.20 5.23
N GLU A 181 3.62 -28.38 6.47
CA GLU A 181 3.73 -27.37 7.53
C GLU A 181 5.19 -26.97 7.83
N GLN A 182 6.12 -27.94 7.76
CA GLN A 182 7.53 -27.66 7.99
C GLN A 182 8.11 -26.73 6.90
N GLN A 183 7.74 -26.97 5.62
CA GLN A 183 8.12 -26.08 4.54
C GLN A 183 7.52 -24.68 4.76
N ALA A 184 6.22 -24.58 5.07
CA ALA A 184 5.57 -23.32 5.36
C ALA A 184 6.30 -22.51 6.45
N ARG A 185 6.66 -23.16 7.57
CA ARG A 185 7.44 -22.53 8.64
C ARG A 185 8.83 -22.07 8.19
N ASN A 186 9.49 -22.84 7.34
CA ASN A 186 10.82 -22.49 6.82
C ASN A 186 10.75 -21.26 5.90
N GLU A 187 9.74 -21.19 5.01
CA GLU A 187 9.52 -20.03 4.13
C GLU A 187 9.30 -18.74 4.94
N ILE A 188 8.49 -18.78 6.01
CA ILE A 188 8.28 -17.61 6.87
C ILE A 188 9.58 -17.14 7.53
N LYS A 189 10.46 -18.08 7.94
CA LYS A 189 11.78 -17.72 8.49
C LYS A 189 12.68 -17.09 7.44
N ASP A 190 12.65 -17.59 6.22
CA ASP A 190 13.40 -17.02 5.09
C ASP A 190 12.92 -15.61 4.75
N LEU A 191 11.61 -15.40 4.63
CA LEU A 191 11.01 -14.08 4.44
C LEU A 191 11.47 -13.10 5.53
N LYS A 192 11.52 -13.55 6.79
CA LYS A 192 12.03 -12.73 7.90
C LYS A 192 13.49 -12.34 7.73
N GLN A 193 14.35 -13.24 7.25
CA GLN A 193 15.76 -12.94 6.99
C GLN A 193 15.94 -11.89 5.89
N HIS A 194 15.04 -11.87 4.90
CA HIS A 194 15.03 -10.87 3.82
C HIS A 194 14.31 -9.56 4.19
N ASN A 195 13.90 -9.42 5.47
CA ASN A 195 13.26 -8.22 6.00
C ASN A 195 12.00 -7.80 5.20
N VAL A 196 11.18 -8.77 4.81
CA VAL A 196 9.84 -8.44 4.27
C VAL A 196 8.99 -7.77 5.35
N ASP A 197 7.99 -7.00 4.92
CA ASP A 197 7.16 -6.21 5.82
C ASP A 197 5.96 -7.01 6.36
N TYR A 198 5.52 -8.05 5.63
CA TYR A 198 4.38 -8.92 5.96
C TYR A 198 4.46 -10.23 5.14
N VAL A 199 3.53 -11.14 5.41
CA VAL A 199 3.37 -12.42 4.70
C VAL A 199 2.04 -12.39 3.98
N GLU A 200 2.02 -12.81 2.73
CA GLU A 200 0.81 -12.93 1.94
C GLU A 200 0.37 -14.39 1.79
N VAL A 201 -0.94 -14.65 1.99
CA VAL A 201 -1.55 -15.97 1.90
C VAL A 201 -2.61 -16.04 0.82
N ASP A 202 -2.62 -17.17 0.10
CA ASP A 202 -3.54 -17.42 -1.01
C ASP A 202 -4.74 -18.29 -0.60
N THR A 203 -5.77 -18.20 -1.42
CA THR A 203 -7.03 -18.94 -1.31
C THR A 203 -6.86 -20.47 -1.30
N SER A 204 -5.80 -20.98 -1.90
CA SER A 204 -5.56 -22.41 -2.13
C SER A 204 -4.90 -23.14 -0.95
N LEU A 205 -4.51 -22.43 0.10
CA LEU A 205 -3.93 -23.06 1.29
C LEU A 205 -4.90 -24.04 1.96
N THR A 206 -4.37 -25.19 2.39
CA THR A 206 -5.12 -26.05 3.33
C THR A 206 -5.19 -25.39 4.71
N PRO A 207 -6.17 -25.74 5.55
CA PRO A 207 -6.23 -25.23 6.92
C PRO A 207 -4.93 -25.46 7.71
N GLU A 208 -4.29 -26.65 7.55
CA GLU A 208 -3.05 -26.99 8.25
C GLU A 208 -1.90 -26.07 7.84
N LEU A 209 -1.74 -25.81 6.54
CA LEU A 209 -0.73 -24.90 6.01
C LEU A 209 -0.98 -23.48 6.48
N TYR A 210 -2.23 -23.02 6.40
CA TYR A 210 -2.60 -21.68 6.86
C TYR A 210 -2.26 -21.45 8.34
N TRP A 211 -2.61 -22.41 9.21
CA TRP A 211 -2.31 -22.30 10.63
C TRP A 211 -0.80 -22.40 10.91
N ALA A 212 -0.06 -23.22 10.17
CA ALA A 212 1.39 -23.29 10.30
C ALA A 212 2.06 -21.96 9.92
N ILE A 213 1.58 -21.29 8.85
CA ILE A 213 2.01 -19.96 8.44
C ILE A 213 1.67 -18.93 9.54
N ALA A 214 0.41 -18.90 10.00
CA ALA A 214 -0.05 -17.93 11.00
C ALA A 214 0.72 -18.03 12.32
N ASP A 215 0.98 -19.26 12.79
CA ASP A 215 1.76 -19.51 14.00
C ASP A 215 3.21 -19.04 13.83
N GLU A 216 3.86 -19.39 12.72
CA GLU A 216 5.25 -18.99 12.51
C GLU A 216 5.39 -17.49 12.24
N ALA A 217 4.50 -16.89 11.46
CA ALA A 217 4.48 -15.45 11.23
C ALA A 217 4.37 -14.67 12.55
N LYS A 218 3.51 -15.15 13.47
CA LYS A 218 3.41 -14.58 14.82
C LYS A 218 4.71 -14.71 15.60
N LEU A 219 5.41 -15.87 15.55
CA LEU A 219 6.71 -16.07 16.20
C LEU A 219 7.78 -15.14 15.64
N GLN A 220 7.77 -14.91 14.33
CA GLN A 220 8.70 -14.02 13.63
C GLN A 220 8.31 -12.53 13.72
N ASN A 221 7.16 -12.22 14.34
CA ASN A 221 6.58 -10.88 14.39
C ASN A 221 6.41 -10.28 12.98
N LEU A 222 5.89 -11.07 12.05
CA LEU A 222 5.48 -10.65 10.71
C LEU A 222 3.95 -10.58 10.66
N PRO A 223 3.36 -9.47 10.21
CA PRO A 223 1.93 -9.40 9.94
C PRO A 223 1.52 -10.39 8.85
N LEU A 224 0.31 -10.96 8.95
CA LEU A 224 -0.31 -11.82 7.96
C LEU A 224 -1.37 -11.02 7.21
N ALA A 225 -1.39 -11.06 5.89
CA ALA A 225 -2.35 -10.42 5.00
C ALA A 225 -2.70 -11.35 3.82
N GLY A 226 -3.65 -10.96 3.00
CA GLY A 226 -4.03 -11.71 1.80
C GLY A 226 -5.42 -12.31 1.85
N HIS A 227 -5.61 -13.36 1.09
CA HIS A 227 -6.90 -14.01 0.95
C HIS A 227 -7.35 -14.78 2.21
N ILE A 228 -8.59 -15.21 2.22
CA ILE A 228 -9.11 -16.25 3.13
C ILE A 228 -9.02 -17.57 2.39
N PRO A 229 -8.27 -18.58 2.88
CA PRO A 229 -8.26 -19.87 2.23
C PRO A 229 -9.65 -20.50 2.14
N ALA A 230 -9.95 -21.19 1.04
CA ALA A 230 -11.28 -21.70 0.70
C ALA A 230 -11.95 -22.54 1.82
N LYS A 231 -11.15 -23.23 2.63
CA LYS A 231 -11.61 -24.10 3.73
C LYS A 231 -11.33 -23.50 5.12
N VAL A 232 -10.98 -22.23 5.20
CA VAL A 232 -10.79 -21.48 6.47
C VAL A 232 -11.97 -20.55 6.67
N SER A 233 -12.50 -20.50 7.89
CA SER A 233 -13.61 -19.61 8.20
C SER A 233 -13.16 -18.17 8.36
N ALA A 234 -13.90 -17.23 7.76
CA ALA A 234 -13.70 -15.80 7.98
C ALA A 234 -13.76 -15.39 9.47
N TRP A 235 -14.46 -16.16 10.31
CA TRP A 235 -14.51 -15.96 11.76
C TRP A 235 -13.18 -16.23 12.47
N ASP A 236 -12.32 -17.06 11.87
CA ASP A 236 -11.05 -17.47 12.50
C ASP A 236 -9.89 -16.48 12.24
N LEU A 237 -10.05 -15.50 11.34
CA LEU A 237 -8.97 -14.56 10.97
C LEU A 237 -8.49 -13.71 12.17
N ALA A 238 -9.41 -13.27 13.02
CA ALA A 238 -9.05 -12.55 14.24
C ALA A 238 -8.21 -13.42 15.19
N LYS A 239 -8.46 -14.74 15.23
CA LYS A 239 -7.68 -15.73 15.98
C LYS A 239 -6.32 -15.99 15.36
N ALA A 240 -6.25 -16.08 14.02
CA ALA A 240 -5.00 -16.17 13.26
C ALA A 240 -4.18 -14.87 13.32
N LYS A 241 -4.79 -13.75 13.76
CA LYS A 241 -4.22 -12.40 13.74
C LYS A 241 -3.86 -11.93 12.33
N GLN A 242 -4.61 -12.38 11.33
CA GLN A 242 -4.54 -11.81 10.00
C GLN A 242 -4.94 -10.33 10.08
N ARG A 243 -4.10 -9.45 9.53
CA ARG A 243 -4.22 -8.00 9.68
C ARG A 243 -5.04 -7.35 8.59
N ASP A 244 -5.09 -7.98 7.43
CA ASP A 244 -5.80 -7.48 6.26
C ASP A 244 -6.37 -8.62 5.44
N VAL A 245 -7.51 -8.38 4.83
CA VAL A 245 -8.20 -9.29 3.93
C VAL A 245 -8.46 -8.58 2.61
N GLU A 246 -8.07 -9.20 1.53
CA GLU A 246 -8.27 -8.70 0.18
C GLU A 246 -9.55 -9.25 -0.44
N HIS A 247 -10.11 -8.51 -1.42
CA HIS A 247 -11.24 -8.93 -2.27
C HIS A 247 -12.44 -9.48 -1.48
N LEU A 248 -12.68 -8.97 -0.24
CA LEU A 248 -13.73 -9.49 0.66
C LEU A 248 -13.63 -11.00 0.91
N GLY A 249 -12.40 -11.52 0.98
CA GLY A 249 -12.12 -12.93 1.15
C GLY A 249 -11.83 -13.68 -0.14
N GLY A 250 -11.78 -12.96 -1.27
CA GLY A 250 -11.33 -13.48 -2.55
C GLY A 250 -12.40 -14.27 -3.32
N ARG A 251 -11.92 -15.14 -4.18
CA ARG A 251 -12.67 -15.86 -5.21
C ARG A 251 -13.85 -16.68 -4.69
N PHE A 252 -13.89 -17.03 -3.41
CA PHE A 252 -14.91 -17.91 -2.83
C PHE A 252 -15.91 -17.21 -1.92
N PHE A 253 -16.00 -15.86 -1.98
CA PHE A 253 -17.01 -15.10 -1.25
C PHE A 253 -17.02 -15.31 0.27
N ASN A 254 -15.87 -15.61 0.87
CA ASN A 254 -15.79 -16.06 2.26
C ASN A 254 -16.46 -15.12 3.25
N ILE A 255 -16.38 -13.79 3.03
CA ILE A 255 -17.04 -12.80 3.88
C ILE A 255 -18.56 -12.90 3.77
N LEU A 256 -19.09 -12.95 2.54
CA LEU A 256 -20.56 -13.06 2.33
C LEU A 256 -21.08 -14.39 2.86
N ILE A 257 -20.35 -15.49 2.66
CA ILE A 257 -20.70 -16.81 3.22
C ILE A 257 -20.73 -16.77 4.73
N ALA A 258 -19.73 -16.18 5.37
CA ALA A 258 -19.67 -16.03 6.84
C ALA A 258 -20.84 -15.19 7.39
N CYS A 259 -21.39 -14.29 6.59
CA CYS A 259 -22.57 -13.49 6.90
C CYS A 259 -23.90 -14.21 6.59
N SER A 260 -23.89 -15.42 5.98
CA SER A 260 -25.11 -16.13 5.60
C SER A 260 -25.67 -16.98 6.73
N SER A 261 -27.00 -17.07 6.84
CA SER A 261 -27.69 -18.04 7.71
C SER A 261 -27.50 -19.49 7.21
N SER A 262 -27.11 -19.69 5.96
CA SER A 262 -26.80 -20.98 5.32
C SER A 262 -25.28 -21.24 5.23
N GLU A 263 -24.44 -20.61 6.07
CA GLU A 263 -22.96 -20.68 6.01
C GLU A 263 -22.43 -22.11 5.86
N ALA A 264 -22.93 -23.05 6.68
CA ALA A 264 -22.43 -24.42 6.67
C ALA A 264 -22.68 -25.15 5.33
N ASP A 265 -23.80 -24.85 4.67
CA ASP A 265 -24.12 -25.45 3.38
C ASP A 265 -23.36 -24.80 2.23
N LEU A 266 -23.24 -23.48 2.25
CA LEU A 266 -22.44 -22.74 1.28
C LEU A 266 -20.95 -23.14 1.37
N ASN A 267 -20.40 -23.29 2.57
CA ASN A 267 -19.02 -23.77 2.76
C ASN A 267 -18.81 -25.19 2.23
N ARG A 268 -19.82 -26.09 2.37
CA ARG A 268 -19.72 -27.43 1.73
C ARG A 268 -19.68 -27.33 0.21
N THR A 269 -20.50 -26.46 -0.37
CA THR A 269 -20.52 -26.23 -1.82
C THR A 269 -19.17 -25.70 -2.31
N ILE A 270 -18.62 -24.67 -1.65
CA ILE A 270 -17.32 -24.10 -1.99
C ILE A 270 -16.20 -25.10 -1.79
N GLY A 271 -16.19 -25.87 -0.68
CA GLY A 271 -15.20 -26.91 -0.44
C GLY A 271 -15.18 -27.96 -1.56
N LYS A 272 -16.37 -28.40 -2.03
CA LYS A 272 -16.47 -29.32 -3.17
C LYS A 272 -15.99 -28.67 -4.47
N THR A 273 -16.41 -27.44 -4.75
CA THR A 273 -15.95 -26.70 -5.95
C THR A 273 -14.43 -26.55 -5.95
N TYR A 274 -13.84 -26.26 -4.80
CA TYR A 274 -12.38 -26.18 -4.65
C TYR A 274 -11.70 -27.54 -4.92
N ASP A 275 -12.21 -28.65 -4.36
CA ASP A 275 -11.67 -29.97 -4.59
C ASP A 275 -11.78 -30.39 -6.07
N ASP A 276 -12.92 -30.09 -6.74
CA ASP A 276 -13.13 -30.32 -8.16
C ASP A 276 -12.17 -29.49 -9.03
N LEU A 277 -11.88 -28.23 -8.63
CA LEU A 277 -10.90 -27.36 -9.28
C LEU A 277 -9.49 -27.96 -9.19
N LEU A 278 -9.04 -28.36 -8.00
CA LEU A 278 -7.74 -29.00 -7.81
C LEU A 278 -7.62 -30.29 -8.62
N ALA A 279 -8.65 -31.13 -8.64
CA ALA A 279 -8.67 -32.34 -9.44
C ALA A 279 -8.56 -32.02 -10.95
N ALA A 280 -9.28 -31.04 -11.44
CA ALA A 280 -9.23 -30.63 -12.84
C ALA A 280 -7.84 -30.10 -13.25
N LEU A 281 -7.20 -29.29 -12.39
CA LEU A 281 -5.85 -28.80 -12.63
C LEU A 281 -4.82 -29.94 -12.67
N ASN A 282 -4.89 -30.89 -11.74
CA ASN A 282 -4.02 -32.06 -11.70
C ASN A 282 -4.18 -32.98 -12.90
N GLU A 283 -5.43 -33.18 -13.35
CA GLU A 283 -5.79 -34.05 -14.50
C GLU A 283 -5.63 -33.32 -15.85
N LYS A 284 -5.29 -32.01 -15.85
CA LYS A 284 -5.19 -31.15 -17.03
C LYS A 284 -6.49 -31.15 -17.88
N ARG A 285 -7.63 -31.33 -17.25
CA ARG A 285 -8.92 -31.20 -17.91
C ARG A 285 -9.45 -29.78 -17.88
N PRO A 286 -10.30 -29.40 -18.83
CA PRO A 286 -10.90 -28.07 -18.83
C PRO A 286 -11.59 -27.77 -17.50
N LEU A 287 -11.38 -26.57 -17.01
CA LEU A 287 -12.13 -26.03 -15.86
C LEU A 287 -13.51 -25.65 -16.36
N ASN A 288 -14.56 -26.15 -15.71
CA ASN A 288 -15.92 -25.67 -15.93
C ASN A 288 -16.12 -24.38 -15.11
N GLU A 289 -15.41 -23.33 -15.51
CA GLU A 289 -15.44 -22.04 -14.85
C GLU A 289 -16.68 -21.26 -15.24
N THR A 290 -17.78 -21.53 -14.59
CA THR A 290 -18.74 -20.45 -14.34
C THR A 290 -18.42 -19.92 -12.94
N GLN A 291 -17.61 -18.89 -12.88
CA GLN A 291 -17.22 -18.20 -11.65
C GLN A 291 -18.46 -17.65 -10.91
N PHE A 292 -19.52 -17.41 -11.66
CA PHE A 292 -20.81 -16.94 -11.18
C PHE A 292 -21.87 -17.99 -11.57
N ARG A 293 -22.29 -18.77 -10.59
CA ARG A 293 -23.44 -19.68 -10.74
C ARG A 293 -24.62 -18.96 -10.12
N ALA A 294 -25.55 -18.51 -10.93
CA ALA A 294 -26.71 -17.74 -10.48
C ALA A 294 -27.46 -18.39 -9.31
N ASP A 295 -27.55 -19.73 -9.30
CA ASP A 295 -28.18 -20.46 -8.18
C ASP A 295 -27.40 -20.30 -6.86
N PHE A 296 -26.06 -20.29 -6.91
CA PHE A 296 -25.22 -20.07 -5.74
C PHE A 296 -25.33 -18.63 -5.25
N ASP A 297 -25.21 -17.68 -6.15
CA ASP A 297 -25.30 -16.24 -5.85
C ASP A 297 -26.67 -15.87 -5.28
N GLU A 298 -27.75 -16.36 -5.89
CA GLU A 298 -29.10 -16.14 -5.39
C GLU A 298 -29.28 -16.72 -3.99
N LYS A 299 -28.75 -17.92 -3.73
CA LYS A 299 -28.77 -18.52 -2.41
C LYS A 299 -27.99 -17.69 -1.40
N LEU A 300 -26.77 -17.25 -1.77
CA LEU A 300 -25.92 -16.42 -0.95
C LEU A 300 -26.62 -15.10 -0.56
N LEU A 301 -27.21 -14.41 -1.55
CA LEU A 301 -27.94 -13.16 -1.35
C LEU A 301 -29.21 -13.34 -0.50
N ASN A 302 -30.00 -14.40 -0.78
CA ASN A 302 -31.26 -14.66 -0.08
C ASN A 302 -31.09 -15.14 1.36
N THR A 303 -29.90 -15.63 1.71
CA THR A 303 -29.58 -16.13 3.06
C THR A 303 -28.65 -15.21 3.83
N PHE A 304 -28.35 -14.02 3.30
CA PHE A 304 -27.56 -13.03 4.01
C PHE A 304 -28.26 -12.58 5.29
N ASP A 305 -27.56 -12.63 6.41
CA ASP A 305 -28.05 -12.32 7.76
C ASP A 305 -27.31 -11.08 8.29
N GLU A 306 -28.02 -9.96 8.32
CA GLU A 306 -27.51 -8.67 8.79
C GLU A 306 -26.96 -8.75 10.23
N SER A 307 -27.62 -9.49 11.10
CA SER A 307 -27.18 -9.62 12.52
C SER A 307 -25.87 -10.39 12.58
N LYS A 308 -25.69 -11.39 11.72
CA LYS A 308 -24.46 -12.18 11.63
C LYS A 308 -23.35 -11.35 11.04
N ALA A 309 -23.65 -10.55 10.00
CA ALA A 309 -22.73 -9.62 9.40
C ALA A 309 -22.19 -8.59 10.42
N GLN A 310 -23.09 -7.96 11.19
CA GLN A 310 -22.69 -7.00 12.22
C GLN A 310 -21.79 -7.63 13.31
N ARG A 311 -22.00 -8.89 13.66
CA ARG A 311 -21.11 -9.60 14.58
C ARG A 311 -19.72 -9.81 14.00
N LEU A 312 -19.62 -10.19 12.71
CA LEU A 312 -18.34 -10.35 12.02
C LEU A 312 -17.60 -9.02 11.90
N TYR A 313 -18.29 -7.95 11.48
CA TYR A 313 -17.70 -6.62 11.37
C TYR A 313 -17.19 -6.11 12.74
N SER A 314 -17.98 -6.30 13.80
CA SER A 314 -17.56 -5.95 15.16
C SER A 314 -16.34 -6.74 15.61
N LEU A 315 -16.24 -8.01 15.23
CA LEU A 315 -15.06 -8.85 15.51
C LEU A 315 -13.83 -8.29 14.79
N TYR A 316 -13.96 -7.93 13.51
CA TYR A 316 -12.86 -7.37 12.71
C TYR A 316 -12.42 -6.00 13.23
N ALA A 317 -13.36 -5.10 13.47
CA ALA A 317 -13.07 -3.78 14.05
C ALA A 317 -12.33 -3.89 15.39
N LYS A 318 -12.80 -4.75 16.31
CA LYS A 318 -12.18 -4.97 17.61
C LYS A 318 -10.75 -5.52 17.51
N ASN A 319 -10.46 -6.34 16.51
CA ASN A 319 -9.15 -7.00 16.34
C ASN A 319 -8.25 -6.28 15.34
N GLY A 320 -8.70 -5.19 14.71
CA GLY A 320 -7.95 -4.45 13.72
C GLY A 320 -7.68 -5.25 12.44
N VAL A 321 -8.63 -6.12 12.04
CA VAL A 321 -8.59 -6.82 10.75
C VAL A 321 -9.10 -5.84 9.68
N ALA A 322 -8.20 -5.29 8.89
CA ALA A 322 -8.53 -4.39 7.79
C ALA A 322 -9.15 -5.14 6.60
N GLN A 323 -9.74 -4.37 5.70
CA GLN A 323 -10.21 -4.87 4.40
C GLN A 323 -9.61 -4.02 3.30
N THR A 324 -8.97 -4.65 2.33
CA THR A 324 -8.55 -4.06 1.05
C THR A 324 -9.47 -4.62 -0.03
N PRO A 325 -10.67 -4.02 -0.24
CA PRO A 325 -11.74 -4.68 -0.97
C PRO A 325 -11.49 -4.78 -2.48
N THR A 326 -10.59 -3.96 -3.03
CA THR A 326 -10.24 -3.95 -4.47
C THR A 326 -11.47 -3.97 -5.38
N LEU A 327 -12.43 -3.11 -5.08
CA LEU A 327 -13.69 -3.03 -5.81
C LEU A 327 -13.48 -2.81 -7.31
N TYR A 328 -12.37 -2.16 -7.67
CA TYR A 328 -11.97 -1.97 -9.06
C TYR A 328 -11.77 -3.30 -9.78
N VAL A 329 -10.97 -4.23 -9.25
CA VAL A 329 -10.72 -5.52 -9.90
C VAL A 329 -11.96 -6.38 -9.90
N LEU A 330 -12.75 -6.38 -8.81
CA LEU A 330 -14.04 -7.11 -8.77
C LEU A 330 -14.99 -6.63 -9.88
N ASN A 331 -15.08 -5.30 -10.08
CA ASN A 331 -15.86 -4.72 -11.16
C ASN A 331 -15.31 -5.06 -12.55
N THR A 332 -13.97 -5.08 -12.70
CA THR A 332 -13.29 -5.37 -13.97
C THR A 332 -13.43 -6.83 -14.37
N LEU A 333 -13.25 -7.76 -13.42
CA LEU A 333 -13.48 -9.19 -13.63
C LEU A 333 -14.92 -9.46 -14.09
N TRP A 334 -15.87 -8.73 -13.56
CA TRP A 334 -17.25 -8.74 -13.95
C TRP A 334 -17.46 -8.26 -15.40
N GLN A 335 -16.80 -7.15 -15.77
CA GLN A 335 -16.84 -6.64 -17.13
C GLN A 335 -16.22 -7.62 -18.14
N ALA A 336 -15.06 -8.18 -17.79
CA ALA A 336 -14.35 -9.15 -18.61
C ALA A 336 -15.14 -10.46 -18.81
N ALA A 337 -15.82 -10.94 -17.76
CA ALA A 337 -16.70 -12.11 -17.86
C ALA A 337 -17.86 -11.86 -18.82
N LYS A 338 -18.35 -10.61 -18.89
CA LYS A 338 -19.38 -10.19 -19.84
C LYS A 338 -18.90 -10.24 -21.30
N GLU A 339 -17.64 -9.87 -21.54
CA GLU A 339 -17.07 -9.79 -22.89
C GLU A 339 -16.59 -11.16 -23.38
N GLY A 340 -16.34 -12.11 -22.47
CA GLY A 340 -15.72 -13.40 -22.73
C GLY A 340 -16.66 -14.54 -23.16
N ASP A 341 -17.89 -14.29 -23.54
CA ASP A 341 -18.82 -15.16 -24.30
C ASP A 341 -19.51 -16.32 -23.59
N ASN A 342 -19.37 -16.53 -22.27
CA ASN A 342 -19.93 -17.75 -21.65
C ASN A 342 -20.95 -17.52 -20.53
N LEU A 343 -21.30 -16.28 -20.23
CA LEU A 343 -22.35 -15.98 -19.23
C LEU A 343 -23.71 -15.74 -19.89
N ASN A 344 -24.71 -16.44 -19.42
CA ASN A 344 -26.10 -16.16 -19.78
C ASN A 344 -26.63 -14.92 -19.04
N ASP A 345 -27.76 -14.38 -19.47
CA ASP A 345 -28.38 -13.18 -18.89
C ASP A 345 -28.61 -13.31 -17.36
N ARG A 346 -28.92 -14.51 -16.88
CA ARG A 346 -29.17 -14.79 -15.45
C ARG A 346 -27.87 -14.68 -14.63
N ASP A 347 -26.76 -15.26 -15.12
CA ASP A 347 -25.47 -15.18 -14.48
C ASP A 347 -24.96 -13.72 -14.45
N MET A 348 -25.21 -12.99 -15.54
CA MET A 348 -24.90 -11.57 -15.64
C MET A 348 -25.66 -10.72 -14.62
N GLU A 349 -26.96 -10.97 -14.46
CA GLU A 349 -27.77 -10.23 -13.49
C GLU A 349 -27.42 -10.60 -12.05
N SER A 350 -27.13 -11.87 -11.79
CA SER A 350 -26.70 -12.39 -10.48
C SER A 350 -25.45 -11.67 -9.99
N GLY A 351 -24.45 -11.59 -10.79
CA GLY A 351 -23.23 -10.95 -10.37
C GLY A 351 -23.29 -9.43 -10.20
N LYS A 352 -24.12 -8.73 -11.00
CA LYS A 352 -24.40 -7.32 -10.69
C LYS A 352 -24.96 -7.19 -9.27
N LYS A 353 -25.82 -8.12 -8.84
CA LYS A 353 -26.37 -8.15 -7.48
C LYS A 353 -25.31 -8.47 -6.45
N ILE A 354 -24.38 -9.40 -6.73
CA ILE A 354 -23.24 -9.69 -5.88
C ILE A 354 -22.37 -8.43 -5.74
N PHE A 355 -21.97 -7.79 -6.83
CA PHE A 355 -21.16 -6.57 -6.75
C PHE A 355 -21.87 -5.43 -6.00
N ALA A 356 -23.18 -5.29 -6.15
CA ALA A 356 -23.96 -4.34 -5.37
C ALA A 356 -23.96 -4.71 -3.87
N LYS A 357 -23.97 -6.00 -3.53
CA LYS A 357 -23.84 -6.49 -2.14
C LYS A 357 -22.43 -6.21 -1.60
N ASP A 358 -21.37 -6.40 -2.40
CA ASP A 358 -19.99 -6.07 -2.00
C ASP A 358 -19.84 -4.59 -1.65
N LEU A 359 -20.39 -3.69 -2.49
CA LEU A 359 -20.43 -2.26 -2.18
C LEU A 359 -21.14 -1.97 -0.85
N GLN A 360 -22.31 -2.61 -0.63
CA GLN A 360 -23.07 -2.47 0.62
C GLN A 360 -22.23 -2.92 1.82
N VAL A 361 -21.61 -4.10 1.74
CA VAL A 361 -20.79 -4.71 2.82
C VAL A 361 -19.61 -3.83 3.17
N VAL A 362 -18.89 -3.29 2.19
CA VAL A 362 -17.77 -2.36 2.43
C VAL A 362 -18.24 -1.12 3.21
N GLY A 363 -19.35 -0.52 2.80
CA GLY A 363 -19.93 0.62 3.50
C GLY A 363 -20.36 0.30 4.94
N GLU A 364 -20.95 -0.89 5.15
CA GLU A 364 -21.35 -1.37 6.48
C GLU A 364 -20.15 -1.66 7.36
N MET A 365 -19.12 -2.32 6.85
CA MET A 365 -17.85 -2.54 7.55
C MET A 365 -17.22 -1.21 8.00
N LYS A 366 -17.17 -0.20 7.11
CA LYS A 366 -16.65 1.12 7.48
C LYS A 366 -17.45 1.74 8.63
N ARG A 367 -18.79 1.67 8.57
CA ARG A 367 -19.68 2.17 9.65
C ARG A 367 -19.49 1.41 10.97
N ALA A 368 -19.19 0.12 10.91
CA ALA A 368 -18.87 -0.71 12.06
C ALA A 368 -17.47 -0.49 12.64
N GLY A 369 -16.65 0.38 12.02
CA GLY A 369 -15.30 0.71 12.46
C GLY A 369 -14.21 -0.23 11.94
N VAL A 370 -14.51 -1.09 10.97
CA VAL A 370 -13.49 -1.89 10.26
C VAL A 370 -12.61 -0.95 9.43
N PRO A 371 -11.27 -1.01 9.55
CA PRO A 371 -10.38 -0.25 8.70
C PRO A 371 -10.55 -0.68 7.23
N ILE A 372 -10.77 0.30 6.33
CA ILE A 372 -10.84 0.06 4.89
C ILE A 372 -9.60 0.69 4.26
N LEU A 373 -8.89 -0.07 3.43
CA LEU A 373 -7.71 0.36 2.69
C LEU A 373 -8.01 0.35 1.18
N ALA A 374 -7.46 1.31 0.46
CA ALA A 374 -7.60 1.36 -0.99
C ALA A 374 -6.51 0.53 -1.66
N GLY A 375 -6.89 -0.42 -2.48
CA GLY A 375 -6.01 -1.28 -3.27
C GLY A 375 -6.66 -1.65 -4.59
N THR A 376 -5.90 -2.15 -5.56
CA THR A 376 -6.44 -2.38 -6.91
C THR A 376 -6.33 -3.79 -7.42
N ASP A 377 -5.47 -4.63 -6.83
CA ASP A 377 -5.10 -5.96 -7.35
C ASP A 377 -4.75 -5.91 -8.86
N GLY A 378 -4.36 -4.73 -9.30
CA GLY A 378 -4.04 -4.49 -10.71
C GLY A 378 -2.60 -4.84 -11.01
N ALA A 379 -2.37 -5.51 -12.15
CA ALA A 379 -1.05 -5.55 -12.72
C ALA A 379 -0.72 -4.19 -13.38
N TYR A 380 0.56 -3.85 -13.41
CA TYR A 380 1.06 -2.73 -14.20
C TYR A 380 0.69 -2.92 -15.70
N PRO A 381 0.40 -1.84 -16.47
CA PRO A 381 0.51 -0.39 -16.13
C PRO A 381 -0.76 0.23 -15.54
N GLN A 382 -1.84 -0.50 -15.41
CA GLN A 382 -3.16 0.06 -15.04
C GLN A 382 -3.27 0.45 -13.56
N GLY A 383 -2.38 -0.06 -12.67
CA GLY A 383 -2.45 0.15 -11.23
C GLY A 383 -2.44 1.62 -10.78
N GLY A 384 -1.90 2.52 -11.60
CA GLY A 384 -1.91 3.96 -11.33
C GLY A 384 -3.30 4.58 -11.48
N GLU A 385 -3.90 4.44 -12.65
CA GLU A 385 -5.24 4.95 -12.96
C GLU A 385 -6.32 4.20 -12.18
N ALA A 386 -6.15 2.89 -11.99
CA ALA A 386 -7.08 2.02 -11.29
C ALA A 386 -7.34 2.48 -9.85
N LEU A 387 -6.34 3.06 -9.16
CA LEU A 387 -6.52 3.54 -7.79
C LEU A 387 -7.55 4.67 -7.70
N HIS A 388 -7.57 5.57 -8.67
CA HIS A 388 -8.59 6.63 -8.68
C HIS A 388 -9.99 6.07 -8.88
N SER A 389 -10.13 5.01 -9.70
CA SER A 389 -11.39 4.29 -9.88
C SER A 389 -11.80 3.54 -8.60
N GLU A 390 -10.84 2.95 -7.87
CA GLU A 390 -11.09 2.36 -6.56
C GLU A 390 -11.63 3.39 -5.56
N LEU A 391 -11.04 4.61 -5.51
CA LEU A 391 -11.53 5.69 -4.66
C LEU A 391 -12.98 6.08 -4.99
N GLU A 392 -13.35 6.13 -6.26
CA GLU A 392 -14.75 6.38 -6.68
C GLU A 392 -15.68 5.25 -6.23
N LEU A 393 -15.24 4.01 -6.33
CA LEU A 393 -16.02 2.85 -5.90
C LEU A 393 -16.17 2.81 -4.37
N LEU A 394 -15.15 3.19 -3.62
CA LEU A 394 -15.24 3.36 -2.17
C LEU A 394 -16.28 4.43 -1.78
N VAL A 395 -16.32 5.55 -2.50
CA VAL A 395 -17.37 6.57 -2.29
C VAL A 395 -18.74 6.02 -2.67
N LYS A 396 -18.86 5.28 -3.77
CA LYS A 396 -20.09 4.59 -4.17
C LYS A 396 -20.55 3.55 -3.14
N ALA A 397 -19.62 2.92 -2.43
CA ALA A 397 -19.89 2.01 -1.31
C ALA A 397 -20.40 2.72 -0.04
N GLY A 398 -20.34 4.07 -0.01
CA GLY A 398 -20.86 4.88 1.09
C GLY A 398 -19.81 5.52 1.99
N LEU A 399 -18.54 5.47 1.62
CA LEU A 399 -17.49 6.28 2.26
C LEU A 399 -17.65 7.75 1.83
N THR A 400 -17.32 8.68 2.73
CA THR A 400 -17.16 10.08 2.31
C THR A 400 -15.90 10.23 1.46
N PRO A 401 -15.78 11.27 0.59
CA PRO A 401 -14.56 11.50 -0.16
C PRO A 401 -13.31 11.61 0.74
N LEU A 402 -13.42 12.23 1.92
CA LEU A 402 -12.32 12.26 2.89
C LEU A 402 -11.97 10.86 3.38
N GLN A 403 -12.94 10.01 3.69
CA GLN A 403 -12.68 8.63 4.12
C GLN A 403 -12.04 7.79 3.02
N ALA A 404 -12.38 8.00 1.75
CA ALA A 404 -11.73 7.34 0.62
C ALA A 404 -10.26 7.79 0.48
N LEU A 405 -9.97 9.11 0.61
CA LEU A 405 -8.59 9.60 0.66
C LEU A 405 -7.81 9.04 1.86
N GLN A 406 -8.45 8.92 3.01
CA GLN A 406 -7.83 8.34 4.21
C GLN A 406 -7.52 6.85 4.04
N ALA A 407 -8.37 6.10 3.34
CA ALA A 407 -8.13 4.70 2.99
C ALA A 407 -6.87 4.52 2.12
N ALA A 408 -6.57 5.51 1.26
CA ALA A 408 -5.37 5.56 0.43
C ALA A 408 -4.24 6.41 1.04
N SER A 409 -4.22 6.66 2.34
CA SER A 409 -3.17 7.48 2.96
C SER A 409 -2.99 7.17 4.46
N ARG A 410 -3.70 7.86 5.35
CA ARG A 410 -3.59 7.75 6.81
C ARG A 410 -3.88 6.33 7.32
N ASP A 411 -4.98 5.74 6.86
CA ASP A 411 -5.43 4.43 7.35
C ASP A 411 -4.46 3.33 6.89
N ALA A 412 -3.95 3.42 5.66
CA ALA A 412 -2.88 2.57 5.14
C ALA A 412 -1.58 2.69 5.96
N ALA A 413 -1.12 3.92 6.21
CA ALA A 413 0.07 4.16 7.02
C ALA A 413 -0.10 3.65 8.47
N THR A 414 -1.32 3.68 8.99
CA THR A 414 -1.66 3.15 10.32
C THR A 414 -1.62 1.63 10.33
N ALA A 415 -2.20 0.99 9.32
CA ALA A 415 -2.19 -0.47 9.16
C ALA A 415 -0.76 -1.03 9.07
N MET A 416 0.12 -0.31 8.35
CA MET A 416 1.55 -0.65 8.23
C MET A 416 2.41 -0.19 9.41
N GLY A 417 1.84 0.47 10.43
CA GLY A 417 2.57 0.90 11.64
C GLY A 417 3.53 2.08 11.42
N VAL A 418 3.40 2.82 10.33
CA VAL A 418 4.33 3.91 9.95
C VAL A 418 3.69 5.30 9.97
N SER A 419 2.51 5.44 10.53
CA SER A 419 1.72 6.70 10.56
C SER A 419 2.44 7.88 11.24
N LYS A 420 3.47 7.61 12.04
CA LYS A 420 4.32 8.67 12.63
C LYS A 420 5.19 9.39 11.60
N SER A 421 5.46 8.76 10.45
CA SER A 421 6.41 9.26 9.44
C SER A 421 5.74 9.67 8.13
N VAL A 422 4.60 9.07 7.78
CA VAL A 422 3.92 9.22 6.48
C VAL A 422 2.39 9.13 6.63
N GLY A 423 1.66 9.31 5.54
CA GLY A 423 0.21 9.09 5.46
C GLY A 423 -0.64 10.33 5.71
N THR A 424 -0.05 11.40 6.25
CA THR A 424 -0.73 12.71 6.42
C THR A 424 0.26 13.85 6.17
N VAL A 425 -0.25 15.03 5.87
CA VAL A 425 0.56 16.25 5.68
C VAL A 425 0.68 16.96 7.02
N GLU A 426 1.70 16.59 7.79
CA GLU A 426 1.98 17.14 9.12
C GLU A 426 3.46 17.46 9.28
N ARG A 427 3.77 18.44 10.14
CA ARG A 427 5.15 18.82 10.44
C ARG A 427 5.97 17.64 10.92
N GLY A 428 7.17 17.47 10.35
CA GLY A 428 8.12 16.40 10.70
C GLY A 428 7.95 15.11 9.91
N LYS A 429 6.82 14.94 9.21
CA LYS A 429 6.60 13.78 8.33
C LYS A 429 7.30 13.95 6.99
N THR A 430 7.48 12.84 6.29
CA THR A 430 8.00 12.83 4.92
C THR A 430 7.02 13.57 4.00
N ALA A 431 7.57 14.40 3.14
CA ALA A 431 6.82 15.17 2.17
C ALA A 431 6.46 14.33 0.95
N ASP A 432 5.55 13.37 1.15
CA ASP A 432 4.86 12.61 0.12
C ASP A 432 3.45 13.22 -0.02
N MET A 433 3.22 13.99 -1.11
CA MET A 433 2.02 14.80 -1.28
C MET A 433 1.63 14.93 -2.75
N VAL A 434 0.36 15.21 -3.01
CA VAL A 434 -0.17 15.48 -4.35
C VAL A 434 -0.85 16.86 -4.35
N LEU A 435 -0.49 17.70 -5.31
CA LEU A 435 -1.14 18.98 -5.59
C LEU A 435 -2.17 18.77 -6.70
N LEU A 436 -3.41 19.10 -6.43
CA LEU A 436 -4.56 18.91 -7.33
C LEU A 436 -5.09 20.25 -7.82
N ASP A 437 -5.62 20.29 -9.05
CA ASP A 437 -6.27 21.46 -9.65
C ASP A 437 -7.76 21.61 -9.29
N ALA A 438 -8.33 20.63 -8.55
CA ALA A 438 -9.74 20.69 -8.14
C ALA A 438 -9.96 19.98 -6.79
N ASP A 439 -11.05 20.33 -6.10
CA ASP A 439 -11.39 19.83 -4.77
C ASP A 439 -11.80 18.35 -4.80
N PRO A 440 -10.98 17.43 -4.22
CA PRO A 440 -11.32 16.01 -4.14
C PRO A 440 -12.43 15.71 -3.12
N LEU A 441 -12.75 16.65 -2.21
CA LEU A 441 -13.85 16.47 -1.25
C LEU A 441 -15.21 16.82 -1.87
N GLU A 442 -15.24 17.70 -2.88
CA GLU A 442 -16.43 17.97 -3.67
C GLU A 442 -16.75 16.78 -4.61
N ASN A 443 -15.72 16.26 -5.27
CA ASN A 443 -15.82 15.10 -6.15
C ASN A 443 -14.51 14.30 -6.10
N ILE A 444 -14.55 13.07 -5.63
CA ILE A 444 -13.37 12.22 -5.47
C ILE A 444 -12.64 11.97 -6.81
N SER A 445 -13.33 12.02 -7.96
CA SER A 445 -12.71 11.91 -9.29
C SER A 445 -11.70 13.03 -9.57
N ASN A 446 -11.76 14.15 -8.84
CA ASN A 446 -10.80 15.25 -8.93
C ASN A 446 -9.38 14.86 -8.46
N THR A 447 -9.20 13.70 -7.81
CA THR A 447 -7.88 13.13 -7.53
C THR A 447 -7.07 12.84 -8.80
N ARG A 448 -7.72 12.72 -9.97
CA ARG A 448 -7.05 12.59 -11.28
C ARG A 448 -6.49 13.91 -11.81
N ARG A 449 -6.93 15.06 -11.27
CA ARG A 449 -6.51 16.38 -11.73
C ARG A 449 -5.20 16.81 -11.07
N ILE A 450 -4.16 15.99 -11.30
CA ILE A 450 -2.84 16.15 -10.67
C ILE A 450 -2.07 17.29 -11.35
N ASN A 451 -1.71 18.31 -10.59
CA ASN A 451 -0.85 19.42 -11.00
C ASN A 451 0.63 19.10 -10.74
N ALA A 452 0.93 18.52 -9.56
CA ALA A 452 2.28 18.14 -9.18
C ALA A 452 2.26 17.00 -8.14
N VAL A 453 3.37 16.27 -8.06
CA VAL A 453 3.61 15.24 -7.05
C VAL A 453 4.89 15.57 -6.29
N PHE A 454 4.83 15.51 -4.97
CA PHE A 454 5.99 15.56 -4.10
C PHE A 454 6.27 14.13 -3.62
N LEU A 455 7.41 13.59 -4.00
CA LEU A 455 7.87 12.28 -3.59
C LEU A 455 9.13 12.45 -2.75
N ARG A 456 9.04 12.16 -1.46
CA ARG A 456 10.14 12.39 -0.51
C ARG A 456 10.73 13.81 -0.62
N GLY A 457 9.84 14.81 -0.75
CA GLY A 457 10.18 16.23 -0.87
C GLY A 457 10.68 16.68 -2.25
N HIS A 458 10.92 15.78 -3.18
CA HIS A 458 11.23 16.12 -4.57
C HIS A 458 9.93 16.43 -5.32
N LEU A 459 9.91 17.60 -5.98
CA LEU A 459 8.76 18.06 -6.77
C LEU A 459 8.87 17.57 -8.20
N TYR A 460 7.87 16.83 -8.66
CA TYR A 460 7.61 16.49 -10.06
C TYR A 460 6.48 17.36 -10.60
N SER A 461 6.79 18.17 -11.60
CA SER A 461 5.84 19.05 -12.30
C SER A 461 4.89 18.29 -13.22
N SER A 462 3.82 18.95 -13.68
CA SER A 462 2.86 18.39 -14.65
C SER A 462 3.54 17.87 -15.93
N ASP A 463 4.56 18.59 -16.43
CA ASP A 463 5.30 18.17 -17.63
C ASP A 463 6.12 16.90 -17.37
N GLU A 464 6.81 16.82 -16.23
CA GLU A 464 7.57 15.62 -15.83
C GLU A 464 6.65 14.43 -15.63
N LEU A 465 5.49 14.62 -14.97
CA LEU A 465 4.50 13.56 -14.77
C LEU A 465 3.90 13.09 -16.10
N SER A 466 3.68 14.00 -17.04
CA SER A 466 3.22 13.65 -18.39
C SER A 466 4.25 12.83 -19.17
N ALA A 467 5.54 13.16 -19.04
CA ALA A 467 6.61 12.37 -19.63
C ALA A 467 6.69 10.95 -19.00
N MET A 468 6.45 10.82 -17.68
CA MET A 468 6.42 9.52 -17.00
C MET A 468 5.29 8.60 -17.47
N ARG A 469 4.16 9.15 -17.94
CA ARG A 469 3.02 8.38 -18.47
C ARG A 469 3.22 7.90 -19.90
N GLY A 470 4.12 8.54 -20.65
CA GLY A 470 4.41 8.21 -22.05
C GLY A 470 5.45 7.11 -22.24
N HIS A 471 5.93 6.52 -21.15
CA HIS A 471 6.88 5.41 -21.14
C HIS A 471 6.12 4.05 -20.91
#